data_46de07c491d34f9ba2a0002d578fc5f0
#
_entry.id   46de07c491d34f9ba2a0002d578fc5f0
#
_cell.length_a   1.000
_cell.length_b   1.000
_cell.length_c   1.000
_cell.angle_alpha   90.00
_cell.angle_beta   90.00
_cell.angle_gamma   90.00
#
_symmetry.space_group_name_H-M   'P 1'
#
loop_
_entity.id
_entity.type
_entity.pdbx_description
1 polymer ?
#
loop_
_entity_poly.entity_id
_entity_poly.type
_entity_poly.pdbx_seq_one_letter_code
_entity_poly.pdbx_strand_id
1 'polypeptide(L)'
;LVSKLKIDFTIVNAENSAHGFGINPSVAEKFFNHQIDVITTGDHIWDQMTIKPYLQQENRIIRPANYKKFNDGEGCHLYMSRNGKRVLVVNLLGNLFIDREELYSPFTTADEILKSYKLGLNVDAIFVDMHAEATSEKMSLANYLDGRVSAVIGTHTHIPTADAHILPNGTAFQSDAGMCGDYDSSIGMKKELSIERFLNPDAKNHLAPAEGEATICGTIVEIDGNGLAVSIEPLRIGGKLKQTHNL
;
A
#
# COMPACT_ATOMS: atom_id res chain seq x y z
N LEU A 1 15.14 -4.88 -9.57
CA LEU A 1 13.88 -4.46 -10.22
C LEU A 1 13.90 -2.99 -10.56
N VAL A 2 14.03 -2.11 -9.58
CA VAL A 2 13.97 -0.64 -9.73
C VAL A 2 14.82 -0.15 -10.91
N SER A 3 16.10 -0.54 -10.95
CA SER A 3 17.01 -0.13 -12.04
C SER A 3 16.67 -0.76 -13.40
N LYS A 4 16.24 -2.04 -13.43
CA LYS A 4 15.88 -2.72 -14.69
C LYS A 4 14.62 -2.12 -15.31
N LEU A 5 13.63 -1.78 -14.49
CA LEU A 5 12.35 -1.19 -14.91
C LEU A 5 12.41 0.35 -14.98
N LYS A 6 13.55 0.96 -14.65
CA LYS A 6 13.77 2.43 -14.64
C LYS A 6 12.73 3.17 -13.80
N ILE A 7 12.43 2.64 -12.61
CA ILE A 7 11.44 3.22 -11.70
C ILE A 7 12.01 4.47 -11.05
N ASP A 8 11.32 5.59 -11.15
CA ASP A 8 11.71 6.88 -10.58
C ASP A 8 11.33 7.02 -9.10
N PHE A 9 10.31 6.30 -8.64
CA PHE A 9 9.83 6.37 -7.26
C PHE A 9 9.18 5.05 -6.84
N THR A 10 9.52 4.55 -5.65
CA THR A 10 9.09 3.22 -5.19
C THR A 10 8.39 3.34 -3.84
N ILE A 11 7.14 2.88 -3.78
CA ILE A 11 6.33 2.82 -2.57
C ILE A 11 6.11 1.34 -2.23
N VAL A 12 6.23 0.98 -0.96
CA VAL A 12 5.95 -0.37 -0.47
C VAL A 12 4.99 -0.29 0.71
N ASN A 13 3.87 -1.00 0.64
CA ASN A 13 3.09 -1.27 1.84
C ASN A 13 3.80 -2.37 2.63
N ALA A 14 4.26 -2.04 3.83
CA ALA A 14 5.03 -2.97 4.67
C ALA A 14 4.30 -3.33 5.98
N GLU A 15 2.98 -3.22 5.97
CA GLU A 15 2.12 -3.44 7.13
C GLU A 15 2.39 -4.76 7.86
N ASN A 16 2.63 -5.85 7.12
CA ASN A 16 2.78 -7.20 7.68
C ASN A 16 4.23 -7.71 7.67
N SER A 17 5.22 -6.80 7.56
CA SER A 17 6.62 -7.16 7.35
C SER A 17 7.36 -7.64 8.61
N ALA A 18 6.83 -7.40 9.80
CA ALA A 18 7.40 -7.87 11.06
C ALA A 18 6.64 -9.12 11.57
N HIS A 19 7.05 -10.29 11.12
CA HIS A 19 6.45 -11.58 11.51
C HIS A 19 4.95 -11.71 11.22
N GLY A 20 4.46 -11.02 10.18
CA GLY A 20 3.08 -11.04 9.74
C GLY A 20 2.19 -9.95 10.34
N PHE A 21 2.70 -9.11 11.25
CA PHE A 21 1.92 -8.04 11.92
C PHE A 21 2.79 -6.81 12.20
N GLY A 22 2.42 -5.70 11.58
CA GLY A 22 3.12 -4.42 11.76
C GLY A 22 4.49 -4.36 11.10
N ILE A 23 5.21 -3.29 11.40
CA ILE A 23 6.59 -3.04 10.99
C ILE A 23 7.39 -2.54 12.19
N ASN A 24 8.67 -2.85 12.24
CA ASN A 24 9.60 -2.32 13.24
C ASN A 24 10.77 -1.57 12.56
N PRO A 25 11.55 -0.76 13.31
CA PRO A 25 12.65 0.04 12.75
C PRO A 25 13.68 -0.80 11.98
N SER A 26 14.06 -1.96 12.49
CA SER A 26 15.07 -2.83 11.85
C SER A 26 14.61 -3.34 10.47
N VAL A 27 13.32 -3.62 10.31
CA VAL A 27 12.74 -4.03 9.03
C VAL A 27 12.64 -2.84 8.08
N ALA A 28 12.23 -1.67 8.59
CA ALA A 28 12.14 -0.45 7.79
C ALA A 28 13.49 -0.07 7.17
N GLU A 29 14.56 -0.10 7.94
CA GLU A 29 15.92 0.17 7.44
C GLU A 29 16.35 -0.79 6.32
N LYS A 30 15.93 -2.06 6.38
CA LYS A 30 16.21 -3.00 5.28
C LYS A 30 15.51 -2.59 3.98
N PHE A 31 14.27 -2.10 4.04
CA PHE A 31 13.57 -1.60 2.86
C PHE A 31 14.29 -0.38 2.28
N PHE A 32 14.67 0.59 3.09
CA PHE A 32 15.38 1.78 2.63
C PHE A 32 16.74 1.45 1.99
N ASN A 33 17.47 0.48 2.54
CA ASN A 33 18.72 -0.01 1.95
C ASN A 33 18.51 -0.69 0.59
N HIS A 34 17.27 -1.03 0.21
CA HIS A 34 16.91 -1.61 -1.08
C HIS A 34 16.24 -0.63 -2.04
N GLN A 35 16.50 0.67 -1.89
CA GLN A 35 15.99 1.74 -2.76
C GLN A 35 14.45 1.91 -2.70
N ILE A 36 13.83 1.58 -1.59
CA ILE A 36 12.45 1.95 -1.33
C ILE A 36 12.44 3.40 -0.85
N ASP A 37 11.63 4.24 -1.49
CA ASP A 37 11.57 5.66 -1.19
C ASP A 37 10.59 5.94 -0.04
N VAL A 38 9.46 5.22 0.00
CA VAL A 38 8.40 5.39 1.00
C VAL A 38 7.80 4.05 1.40
N ILE A 39 7.49 3.93 2.67
CA ILE A 39 6.73 2.83 3.25
C ILE A 39 5.34 3.35 3.66
N THR A 40 4.28 2.73 3.12
CA THR A 40 2.91 2.84 3.63
C THR A 40 2.60 1.69 4.56
N THR A 41 1.55 1.82 5.33
CA THR A 41 1.12 0.84 6.33
C THR A 41 -0.40 0.64 6.29
N GLY A 42 -0.97 0.07 7.35
CA GLY A 42 -2.42 -0.17 7.44
C GLY A 42 -2.90 -0.30 8.87
N ASP A 43 -3.83 -1.20 9.13
CA ASP A 43 -4.46 -1.37 10.45
C ASP A 43 -3.54 -2.04 11.48
N HIS A 44 -2.48 -2.75 11.05
CA HIS A 44 -1.49 -3.37 11.95
C HIS A 44 -0.31 -2.47 12.32
N ILE A 45 -0.29 -1.18 11.93
CA ILE A 45 0.85 -0.29 12.19
C ILE A 45 1.23 -0.22 13.68
N TRP A 46 0.25 -0.37 14.58
CA TRP A 46 0.46 -0.27 16.03
C TRP A 46 0.83 -1.60 16.71
N ASP A 47 0.85 -2.71 15.99
CA ASP A 47 1.13 -4.03 16.57
C ASP A 47 2.61 -4.18 17.00
N GLN A 48 3.50 -3.36 16.46
CA GLN A 48 4.90 -3.26 16.88
C GLN A 48 5.14 -1.96 17.65
N MET A 49 5.15 -2.00 18.97
CA MET A 49 5.26 -0.81 19.82
C MET A 49 6.52 0.04 19.56
N THR A 50 7.59 -0.57 19.09
CA THR A 50 8.85 0.12 18.76
C THR A 50 8.74 1.07 17.58
N ILE A 51 7.67 0.97 16.77
CA ILE A 51 7.49 1.84 15.60
C ILE A 51 7.11 3.27 16.01
N LYS A 52 6.38 3.48 17.10
CA LYS A 52 5.86 4.79 17.51
C LYS A 52 6.96 5.88 17.63
N PRO A 53 8.02 5.70 18.43
CA PRO A 53 9.07 6.71 18.49
C PRO A 53 9.84 6.87 17.18
N TYR A 54 9.88 5.83 16.34
CA TYR A 54 10.55 5.87 15.06
C TYR A 54 9.77 6.69 14.03
N LEU A 55 8.45 6.62 14.02
CA LEU A 55 7.58 7.42 13.15
C LEU A 55 7.71 8.93 13.39
N GLN A 56 8.16 9.37 14.57
CA GLN A 56 8.41 10.79 14.85
C GLN A 56 9.71 11.30 14.22
N GLN A 57 10.61 10.43 13.82
CA GLN A 57 11.94 10.75 13.31
C GLN A 57 12.11 10.38 11.83
N GLU A 58 11.29 9.45 11.31
CA GLU A 58 11.41 8.90 9.98
C GLU A 58 10.13 9.16 9.16
N ASN A 59 10.16 10.23 8.38
CA ASN A 59 9.02 10.65 7.56
C ASN A 59 8.82 9.81 6.28
N ARG A 60 9.73 8.88 5.96
CA ARG A 60 9.55 7.92 4.87
C ARG A 60 8.63 6.75 5.22
N ILE A 61 8.14 6.69 6.46
CA ILE A 61 7.08 5.77 6.85
C ILE A 61 5.85 6.60 7.18
N ILE A 62 4.75 6.32 6.47
CA ILE A 62 3.47 6.97 6.73
C ILE A 62 2.43 5.95 7.18
N ARG A 63 1.59 6.38 8.10
CA ARG A 63 0.45 5.62 8.62
C ARG A 63 -0.84 6.06 7.93
N PRO A 64 -1.96 5.34 8.09
CA PRO A 64 -3.25 5.86 7.63
C PRO A 64 -3.56 7.24 8.24
N ALA A 65 -3.89 8.19 7.36
CA ALA A 65 -4.13 9.59 7.72
C ALA A 65 -5.41 9.79 8.52
N ASN A 66 -6.38 8.89 8.36
CA ASN A 66 -7.71 9.02 8.91
C ASN A 66 -7.91 8.43 10.31
N TYR A 67 -6.85 8.05 11.05
CA TYR A 67 -6.96 7.75 12.48
C TYR A 67 -7.34 8.99 13.28
N LYS A 68 -8.32 8.88 14.19
CA LYS A 68 -8.77 9.99 15.06
C LYS A 68 -7.85 10.23 16.26
N LYS A 69 -7.24 9.18 16.81
CA LYS A 69 -6.58 9.23 18.12
C LYS A 69 -5.06 9.22 18.09
N PHE A 70 -4.44 8.91 16.95
CA PHE A 70 -3.00 8.74 16.88
C PHE A 70 -2.32 9.93 16.19
N ASN A 71 -1.37 10.53 16.90
CA ASN A 71 -0.59 11.67 16.42
C ASN A 71 0.87 11.30 16.11
N ASP A 72 1.28 10.05 16.35
CA ASP A 72 2.63 9.59 16.04
C ASP A 72 2.78 9.39 14.52
N GLY A 73 3.74 10.07 13.92
CA GLY A 73 4.00 10.03 12.49
C GLY A 73 2.94 10.76 11.64
N GLU A 74 3.13 10.73 10.34
CA GLU A 74 2.31 11.42 9.36
C GLU A 74 1.43 10.44 8.56
N GLY A 75 0.34 10.92 8.00
CA GLY A 75 -0.55 10.13 7.13
C GLY A 75 -0.41 10.47 5.65
N CYS A 76 0.29 11.55 5.35
CA CYS A 76 0.73 11.92 4.01
C CYS A 76 2.00 12.74 4.09
N HIS A 77 2.87 12.64 3.08
CA HIS A 77 4.09 13.44 3.02
C HIS A 77 4.50 13.68 1.57
N LEU A 78 5.16 14.82 1.33
CA LEU A 78 5.66 15.23 0.02
C LEU A 78 7.14 14.85 -0.12
N TYR A 79 7.45 14.03 -1.10
CA TYR A 79 8.78 13.53 -1.38
C TYR A 79 9.33 14.06 -2.71
N MET A 80 10.62 13.90 -2.90
CA MET A 80 11.29 14.15 -4.17
C MET A 80 11.70 12.82 -4.81
N SER A 81 11.23 12.56 -6.04
CA SER A 81 11.63 11.38 -6.80
C SER A 81 13.05 11.51 -7.36
N ARG A 82 13.61 10.39 -7.85
CA ARG A 82 14.96 10.35 -8.44
C ARG A 82 15.11 11.27 -9.65
N ASN A 83 14.03 11.51 -10.38
CA ASN A 83 14.00 12.44 -11.53
C ASN A 83 13.62 13.87 -11.16
N GLY A 84 13.56 14.22 -9.86
CA GLY A 84 13.32 15.57 -9.35
C GLY A 84 11.86 16.00 -9.34
N LYS A 85 10.90 15.06 -9.41
CA LYS A 85 9.46 15.34 -9.33
C LYS A 85 8.97 15.29 -7.88
N ARG A 86 8.04 16.18 -7.55
CA ARG A 86 7.37 16.23 -6.23
C ARG A 86 6.25 15.21 -6.20
N VAL A 87 6.39 14.20 -5.36
CA VAL A 87 5.43 13.10 -5.20
C VAL A 87 4.78 13.18 -3.82
N LEU A 88 3.49 13.46 -3.77
CA LEU A 88 2.71 13.30 -2.55
C LEU A 88 2.27 11.85 -2.42
N VAL A 89 2.60 11.24 -1.29
CA VAL A 89 2.07 9.91 -0.92
C VAL A 89 1.07 10.08 0.21
N VAL A 90 -0.09 9.48 0.07
CA VAL A 90 -1.18 9.49 1.05
C VAL A 90 -1.52 8.04 1.39
N ASN A 91 -1.62 7.72 2.66
CA ASN A 91 -2.11 6.42 3.12
C ASN A 91 -3.48 6.60 3.80
N LEU A 92 -4.45 5.81 3.40
CA LEU A 92 -5.82 5.84 3.93
C LEU A 92 -6.25 4.44 4.35
N LEU A 93 -7.05 4.36 5.42
CA LEU A 93 -7.62 3.12 5.93
C LEU A 93 -9.14 3.10 5.66
N GLY A 94 -9.65 1.96 5.16
CA GLY A 94 -11.08 1.74 4.97
C GLY A 94 -11.82 1.61 6.29
N ASN A 95 -13.10 1.98 6.27
CA ASN A 95 -13.97 1.89 7.43
C ASN A 95 -14.82 0.60 7.45
N LEU A 96 -14.94 -0.07 6.30
CA LEU A 96 -15.78 -1.26 6.18
C LEU A 96 -14.99 -2.54 6.48
N PHE A 97 -15.50 -3.35 7.40
CA PHE A 97 -14.97 -4.67 7.78
C PHE A 97 -13.57 -4.67 8.42
N ILE A 98 -13.03 -3.50 8.75
CA ILE A 98 -11.81 -3.36 9.56
C ILE A 98 -12.25 -2.91 10.95
N ASP A 99 -12.17 -3.81 11.92
CA ASP A 99 -12.53 -3.54 13.32
C ASP A 99 -11.27 -3.08 14.08
N ARG A 100 -10.97 -1.81 13.96
CA ARG A 100 -9.83 -1.15 14.61
C ARG A 100 -10.29 0.11 15.33
N GLU A 101 -9.38 1.03 15.54
CA GLU A 101 -9.62 2.32 16.20
C GLU A 101 -10.64 3.18 15.44
N GLU A 102 -11.20 4.18 16.11
CA GLU A 102 -12.08 5.14 15.46
C GLU A 102 -11.38 5.88 14.32
N LEU A 103 -12.02 5.87 13.15
CA LEU A 103 -11.53 6.50 11.93
C LEU A 103 -12.43 7.66 11.50
N TYR A 104 -11.82 8.67 10.87
CA TYR A 104 -12.56 9.58 9.99
C TYR A 104 -12.85 8.88 8.66
N SER A 105 -13.80 9.42 7.88
CA SER A 105 -14.01 8.93 6.52
C SER A 105 -12.76 9.13 5.66
N PRO A 106 -12.29 8.12 4.92
CA PRO A 106 -11.16 8.28 4.01
C PRO A 106 -11.46 9.30 2.91
N PHE A 107 -12.71 9.49 2.51
CA PHE A 107 -13.13 10.47 1.52
C PHE A 107 -12.93 11.91 2.03
N THR A 108 -13.43 12.21 3.22
CA THR A 108 -13.27 13.55 3.79
C THR A 108 -11.83 13.84 4.17
N THR A 109 -11.07 12.83 4.61
CA THR A 109 -9.64 12.97 4.91
C THR A 109 -8.84 13.26 3.63
N ALA A 110 -9.15 12.58 2.53
CA ALA A 110 -8.54 12.89 1.23
C ALA A 110 -8.85 14.33 0.79
N ASP A 111 -10.09 14.78 0.94
CA ASP A 111 -10.45 16.18 0.61
C ASP A 111 -9.66 17.20 1.44
N GLU A 112 -9.51 16.98 2.75
CA GLU A 112 -8.74 17.89 3.60
C GLU A 112 -7.26 17.96 3.16
N ILE A 113 -6.64 16.83 2.84
CA ILE A 113 -5.27 16.78 2.32
C ILE A 113 -5.17 17.52 0.99
N LEU A 114 -6.10 17.23 0.07
CA LEU A 114 -6.10 17.82 -1.27
C LEU A 114 -6.50 19.30 -1.31
N LYS A 115 -6.87 19.93 -0.19
CA LYS A 115 -6.96 21.41 -0.11
C LYS A 115 -5.60 22.06 -0.30
N SER A 116 -4.56 21.49 0.28
CA SER A 116 -3.20 22.02 0.25
C SER A 116 -2.37 21.52 -0.95
N TYR A 117 -2.70 20.36 -1.49
CA TYR A 117 -1.96 19.71 -2.57
C TYR A 117 -2.82 19.61 -3.83
N LYS A 118 -2.32 20.18 -4.92
CA LYS A 118 -3.02 20.22 -6.21
C LYS A 118 -2.14 19.62 -7.28
N LEU A 119 -2.62 18.53 -7.89
CA LEU A 119 -1.95 17.83 -8.97
C LEU A 119 -1.70 18.78 -10.14
N GLY A 120 -0.50 18.76 -10.71
CA GLY A 120 -0.07 19.62 -11.81
C GLY A 120 0.19 21.08 -11.43
N LEU A 121 -0.10 21.50 -10.17
CA LEU A 121 0.14 22.89 -9.72
C LEU A 121 1.31 22.97 -8.73
N ASN A 122 1.19 22.36 -7.57
CA ASN A 122 2.23 22.37 -6.54
C ASN A 122 2.79 20.99 -6.21
N VAL A 123 2.24 19.93 -6.80
CA VAL A 123 2.78 18.57 -6.80
C VAL A 123 2.73 17.99 -8.21
N ASP A 124 3.69 17.13 -8.55
CA ASP A 124 3.82 16.54 -9.88
C ASP A 124 3.16 15.15 -9.96
N ALA A 125 3.00 14.47 -8.82
CA ALA A 125 2.26 13.23 -8.69
C ALA A 125 1.59 13.13 -7.32
N ILE A 126 0.42 12.49 -7.25
CA ILE A 126 -0.28 12.14 -6.01
C ILE A 126 -0.62 10.66 -6.06
N PHE A 127 -0.04 9.89 -5.15
CA PHE A 127 -0.32 8.47 -4.97
C PHE A 127 -1.12 8.25 -3.69
N VAL A 128 -2.19 7.48 -3.78
CA VAL A 128 -3.04 7.09 -2.63
C VAL A 128 -2.95 5.58 -2.45
N ASP A 129 -2.43 5.14 -1.32
CA ASP A 129 -2.59 3.76 -0.84
C ASP A 129 -3.90 3.67 -0.06
N MET A 130 -4.88 2.97 -0.64
CA MET A 130 -6.16 2.70 0.00
C MET A 130 -6.14 1.32 0.63
N HIS A 131 -5.72 1.27 1.90
CA HIS A 131 -5.65 0.05 2.68
C HIS A 131 -7.06 -0.31 3.20
N ALA A 132 -7.77 -1.22 2.54
CA ALA A 132 -9.15 -1.53 2.86
C ALA A 132 -9.54 -2.96 2.49
N GLU A 133 -10.46 -3.54 3.26
CA GLU A 133 -11.06 -4.85 2.96
C GLU A 133 -12.05 -4.73 1.80
N ALA A 134 -13.00 -3.80 1.86
CA ALA A 134 -14.09 -3.71 0.92
C ALA A 134 -13.67 -3.18 -0.45
N THR A 135 -13.76 -4.00 -1.50
CA THR A 135 -13.51 -3.60 -2.90
C THR A 135 -14.36 -2.40 -3.31
N SER A 136 -15.63 -2.37 -2.88
CA SER A 136 -16.54 -1.25 -3.19
C SER A 136 -16.08 0.07 -2.59
N GLU A 137 -15.48 0.07 -1.40
CA GLU A 137 -14.93 1.27 -0.77
C GLU A 137 -13.71 1.78 -1.54
N LYS A 138 -12.79 0.86 -1.94
CA LYS A 138 -11.63 1.18 -2.78
C LYS A 138 -12.03 1.81 -4.12
N MET A 139 -12.96 1.16 -4.84
CA MET A 139 -13.47 1.64 -6.13
C MET A 139 -14.19 2.98 -6.00
N SER A 140 -15.00 3.15 -4.95
CA SER A 140 -15.73 4.40 -4.72
C SER A 140 -14.78 5.55 -4.44
N LEU A 141 -13.73 5.34 -3.63
CA LEU A 141 -12.73 6.36 -3.36
C LEU A 141 -11.95 6.72 -4.63
N ALA A 142 -11.55 5.74 -5.43
CA ALA A 142 -10.85 5.98 -6.69
C ALA A 142 -11.68 6.82 -7.65
N ASN A 143 -12.95 6.47 -7.86
CA ASN A 143 -13.87 7.25 -8.69
C ASN A 143 -14.11 8.67 -8.14
N TYR A 144 -14.19 8.82 -6.81
CA TYR A 144 -14.34 10.13 -6.16
C TYR A 144 -13.11 11.03 -6.37
N LEU A 145 -11.92 10.44 -6.45
CA LEU A 145 -10.65 11.14 -6.64
C LEU A 145 -10.22 11.23 -8.11
N ASP A 146 -10.99 10.69 -9.04
CA ASP A 146 -10.64 10.62 -10.46
C ASP A 146 -10.33 12.00 -11.06
N GLY A 147 -9.16 12.14 -11.67
CA GLY A 147 -8.62 13.39 -12.21
C GLY A 147 -8.00 14.33 -11.15
N ARG A 148 -8.06 13.97 -9.86
CA ARG A 148 -7.50 14.77 -8.76
C ARG A 148 -6.18 14.20 -8.22
N VAL A 149 -5.92 12.91 -8.51
CA VAL A 149 -4.72 12.18 -8.09
C VAL A 149 -4.19 11.35 -9.26
N SER A 150 -2.90 10.98 -9.21
CA SER A 150 -2.27 10.17 -10.26
C SER A 150 -2.71 8.72 -10.18
N ALA A 151 -2.80 8.16 -8.97
CA ALA A 151 -3.16 6.77 -8.75
C ALA A 151 -3.83 6.55 -7.39
N VAL A 152 -4.78 5.61 -7.36
CA VAL A 152 -5.33 4.99 -6.17
C VAL A 152 -5.08 3.49 -6.28
N ILE A 153 -4.20 2.96 -5.45
CA ILE A 153 -3.86 1.53 -5.43
C ILE A 153 -4.30 0.94 -4.10
N GLY A 154 -5.11 -0.11 -4.17
CA GLY A 154 -5.58 -0.83 -3.00
C GLY A 154 -4.53 -1.79 -2.45
N THR A 155 -4.62 -2.01 -1.14
CA THR A 155 -3.85 -2.99 -0.37
C THR A 155 -4.76 -3.68 0.65
N HIS A 156 -4.27 -4.58 1.47
CA HIS A 156 -4.92 -5.32 2.55
C HIS A 156 -5.31 -6.75 2.21
N THR A 157 -5.95 -7.04 1.08
CA THR A 157 -6.50 -8.38 0.82
C THR A 157 -5.45 -9.41 0.43
N HIS A 158 -4.23 -8.99 0.17
CA HIS A 158 -3.05 -9.80 -0.19
C HIS A 158 -3.11 -10.44 -1.58
N ILE A 159 -4.22 -10.33 -2.31
CA ILE A 159 -4.41 -10.99 -3.61
C ILE A 159 -4.37 -9.94 -4.73
N PRO A 160 -3.44 -10.04 -5.70
CA PRO A 160 -3.38 -9.09 -6.79
C PRO A 160 -4.63 -9.23 -7.68
N THR A 161 -5.34 -8.14 -7.85
CA THR A 161 -6.59 -8.11 -8.61
C THR A 161 -6.36 -7.89 -10.10
N ALA A 162 -7.36 -8.23 -10.90
CA ALA A 162 -7.29 -8.16 -12.37
C ALA A 162 -7.87 -6.86 -12.95
N ASP A 163 -8.23 -5.90 -12.10
CA ASP A 163 -8.99 -4.71 -12.44
C ASP A 163 -8.15 -3.44 -12.64
N ALA A 164 -6.86 -3.59 -12.89
CA ALA A 164 -5.98 -2.47 -13.18
C ALA A 164 -6.40 -1.74 -14.46
N HIS A 165 -6.76 -0.45 -14.35
CA HIS A 165 -7.18 0.39 -15.46
C HIS A 165 -7.00 1.88 -15.13
N ILE A 166 -7.12 2.72 -16.15
CA ILE A 166 -7.16 4.18 -15.99
C ILE A 166 -8.62 4.62 -16.01
N LEU A 167 -9.01 5.40 -14.99
CA LEU A 167 -10.34 5.98 -14.86
C LEU A 167 -10.56 7.10 -15.90
N PRO A 168 -11.83 7.47 -16.20
CA PRO A 168 -12.14 8.41 -17.28
C PRO A 168 -11.42 9.76 -17.25
N ASN A 169 -11.07 10.28 -16.05
CA ASN A 169 -10.36 11.55 -15.89
C ASN A 169 -8.83 11.37 -15.65
N GLY A 170 -8.29 10.15 -15.83
CA GLY A 170 -6.86 9.91 -15.89
C GLY A 170 -6.22 9.41 -14.59
N THR A 171 -6.98 9.05 -13.57
CA THR A 171 -6.42 8.39 -12.37
C THR A 171 -6.22 6.89 -12.62
N ALA A 172 -5.03 6.35 -12.35
CA ALA A 172 -4.80 4.92 -12.37
C ALA A 172 -5.45 4.26 -11.15
N PHE A 173 -6.07 3.10 -11.35
CA PHE A 173 -6.71 2.34 -10.28
C PHE A 173 -6.44 0.83 -10.39
N GLN A 174 -6.17 0.20 -9.24
CA GLN A 174 -6.22 -1.25 -9.03
C GLN A 174 -6.71 -1.50 -7.61
N SER A 175 -7.68 -2.41 -7.43
CA SER A 175 -8.30 -2.62 -6.11
C SER A 175 -7.40 -3.35 -5.12
N ASP A 176 -6.41 -4.14 -5.56
CA ASP A 176 -5.34 -4.63 -4.69
C ASP A 176 -4.07 -4.97 -5.49
N ALA A 177 -2.94 -4.46 -5.04
CA ALA A 177 -1.64 -4.74 -5.64
C ALA A 177 -1.14 -6.16 -5.38
N GLY A 178 -1.68 -6.83 -4.37
CA GLY A 178 -1.25 -8.14 -3.89
C GLY A 178 -0.06 -8.09 -2.93
N MET A 179 0.19 -9.19 -2.25
CA MET A 179 1.32 -9.31 -1.33
C MET A 179 2.63 -9.66 -2.05
N CYS A 180 3.75 -9.29 -1.44
CA CYS A 180 5.06 -9.85 -1.76
C CYS A 180 5.31 -11.03 -0.81
N GLY A 181 5.12 -12.27 -1.30
CA GLY A 181 5.20 -13.44 -0.44
C GLY A 181 4.96 -14.76 -1.17
N ASP A 182 4.94 -15.83 -0.38
CA ASP A 182 4.66 -17.17 -0.88
C ASP A 182 3.14 -17.35 -1.10
N TYR A 183 2.76 -17.63 -2.35
CA TYR A 183 1.37 -17.89 -2.74
C TYR A 183 0.96 -19.38 -2.62
N ASP A 184 1.88 -20.28 -2.21
CA ASP A 184 1.51 -21.62 -1.73
C ASP A 184 1.11 -21.59 -0.25
N SER A 185 0.25 -20.65 0.10
CA SER A 185 -0.13 -20.26 1.45
C SER A 185 -1.60 -19.84 1.49
N SER A 186 -2.08 -19.51 2.68
CA SER A 186 -3.35 -18.79 2.86
C SER A 186 -3.02 -17.34 3.21
N ILE A 187 -3.09 -16.45 2.21
CA ILE A 187 -2.77 -15.01 2.34
C ILE A 187 -1.41 -14.71 3.01
N GLY A 188 -0.41 -15.58 2.75
CA GLY A 188 0.94 -15.45 3.32
C GLY A 188 1.19 -16.28 4.56
N MET A 189 0.17 -16.93 5.16
CA MET A 189 0.30 -17.80 6.31
C MET A 189 0.35 -19.27 5.90
N LYS A 190 1.05 -20.12 6.66
CA LYS A 190 1.11 -21.57 6.44
C LYS A 190 -0.30 -22.14 6.29
N LYS A 191 -0.60 -22.72 5.14
CA LYS A 191 -1.96 -23.16 4.77
C LYS A 191 -2.55 -24.19 5.72
N GLU A 192 -1.71 -25.08 6.26
CA GLU A 192 -2.13 -26.12 7.18
C GLU A 192 -2.73 -25.51 8.46
N LEU A 193 -2.08 -24.50 9.03
CA LEU A 193 -2.55 -23.79 10.22
C LEU A 193 -3.83 -22.99 9.95
N SER A 194 -3.92 -22.38 8.76
CA SER A 194 -5.13 -21.66 8.34
C SER A 194 -6.31 -22.58 8.11
N ILE A 195 -6.11 -23.75 7.47
CA ILE A 195 -7.15 -24.78 7.26
C ILE A 195 -7.64 -25.32 8.60
N GLU A 196 -6.71 -25.66 9.51
CA GLU A 196 -7.06 -26.15 10.83
C GLU A 196 -7.93 -25.17 11.61
N ARG A 197 -7.62 -23.87 11.53
CA ARG A 197 -8.41 -22.82 12.19
C ARG A 197 -9.85 -22.74 11.68
N PHE A 198 -10.09 -22.99 10.38
CA PHE A 198 -11.45 -23.04 9.81
C PHE A 198 -12.19 -24.34 10.16
N LEU A 199 -11.47 -25.46 10.24
CA LEU A 199 -12.07 -26.75 10.61
C LEU A 199 -12.37 -26.83 12.11
N ASN A 200 -11.54 -26.22 12.93
CA ASN A 200 -11.60 -26.26 14.41
C ASN A 200 -11.53 -24.80 14.95
N PRO A 201 -12.64 -24.05 14.96
CA PRO A 201 -12.65 -22.65 15.41
C PRO A 201 -12.13 -22.44 16.85
N ASP A 202 -12.22 -23.47 17.69
CA ASP A 202 -11.72 -23.48 19.09
C ASP A 202 -10.21 -23.78 19.18
N ALA A 203 -9.55 -24.15 18.08
CA ALA A 203 -8.11 -24.41 18.09
C ALA A 203 -7.33 -23.11 18.35
N LYS A 204 -6.48 -23.15 19.39
CA LYS A 204 -5.61 -22.00 19.78
C LYS A 204 -4.31 -21.96 18.99
N ASN A 205 -4.33 -22.32 17.71
CA ASN A 205 -3.14 -22.34 16.88
C ASN A 205 -2.73 -20.92 16.47
N HIS A 206 -1.47 -20.59 16.71
CA HIS A 206 -0.89 -19.35 16.20
C HIS A 206 -0.58 -19.51 14.72
N LEU A 207 -1.04 -18.58 13.89
CA LEU A 207 -0.65 -18.50 12.50
C LEU A 207 0.84 -18.18 12.40
N ALA A 208 1.52 -18.79 11.41
CA ALA A 208 2.92 -18.54 11.10
C ALA A 208 3.07 -18.21 9.63
N PRO A 209 3.96 -17.27 9.27
CA PRO A 209 4.25 -16.94 7.87
C PRO A 209 4.70 -18.16 7.08
N ALA A 210 4.28 -18.25 5.82
CA ALA A 210 4.80 -19.22 4.86
C ALA A 210 6.23 -18.88 4.49
N GLU A 211 7.04 -19.90 4.12
CA GLU A 211 8.49 -19.78 3.91
C GLU A 211 8.92 -20.28 2.52
N GLY A 212 7.99 -20.49 1.60
CA GLY A 212 8.28 -20.91 0.23
C GLY A 212 8.78 -19.78 -0.66
N GLU A 213 8.83 -20.06 -1.97
CA GLU A 213 9.29 -19.09 -2.96
C GLU A 213 8.32 -17.90 -3.06
N ALA A 214 8.84 -16.69 -2.84
CA ALA A 214 8.03 -15.48 -2.88
C ALA A 214 7.74 -15.01 -4.30
N THR A 215 6.51 -14.57 -4.56
CA THR A 215 6.16 -13.72 -5.69
C THR A 215 6.25 -12.25 -5.25
N ILE A 216 6.88 -11.41 -6.05
CA ILE A 216 6.79 -9.96 -5.90
C ILE A 216 5.56 -9.51 -6.67
N CYS A 217 4.59 -8.93 -5.97
CA CYS A 217 3.42 -8.27 -6.57
C CYS A 217 3.51 -6.76 -6.38
N GLY A 218 2.91 -6.04 -7.32
CA GLY A 218 2.85 -4.58 -7.30
C GLY A 218 2.18 -4.03 -8.55
N THR A 219 2.28 -2.72 -8.71
CA THR A 219 1.71 -1.99 -9.83
C THR A 219 2.70 -0.93 -10.30
N ILE A 220 2.93 -0.86 -11.61
CA ILE A 220 3.71 0.19 -12.24
C ILE A 220 2.73 1.19 -12.84
N VAL A 221 2.89 2.46 -12.51
CA VAL A 221 2.09 3.56 -13.06
C VAL A 221 3.02 4.55 -13.74
N GLU A 222 2.76 4.85 -15.01
CA GLU A 222 3.41 5.96 -15.71
C GLU A 222 2.48 7.16 -15.74
N ILE A 223 3.02 8.35 -15.51
CA ILE A 223 2.26 9.60 -15.50
C ILE A 223 2.79 10.58 -16.55
N ASP A 224 1.91 11.43 -17.05
CA ASP A 224 2.23 12.50 -17.97
C ASP A 224 2.80 13.76 -17.25
N GLY A 225 3.02 14.83 -18.03
CA GLY A 225 3.49 16.12 -17.50
C GLY A 225 2.47 16.84 -16.59
N ASN A 226 1.21 16.44 -16.61
CA ASN A 226 0.14 16.98 -15.76
C ASN A 226 -0.05 16.14 -14.48
N GLY A 227 0.66 15.00 -14.37
CA GLY A 227 0.59 14.08 -13.25
C GLY A 227 -0.53 13.04 -13.35
N LEU A 228 -1.25 12.97 -14.48
CA LEU A 228 -2.26 11.94 -14.73
C LEU A 228 -1.64 10.68 -15.33
N ALA A 229 -2.25 9.53 -15.07
CA ALA A 229 -1.74 8.26 -15.54
C ALA A 229 -1.92 8.11 -17.06
N VAL A 230 -0.86 7.62 -17.72
CA VAL A 230 -0.87 7.22 -19.14
C VAL A 230 -0.77 5.71 -19.31
N SER A 231 -0.24 5.01 -18.31
CA SER A 231 -0.27 3.55 -18.24
C SER A 231 -0.38 3.04 -16.81
N ILE A 232 -0.93 1.84 -16.66
CA ILE A 232 -0.94 1.07 -15.43
C ILE A 232 -0.71 -0.40 -15.76
N GLU A 233 0.30 -1.01 -15.14
CA GLU A 233 0.69 -2.40 -15.39
C GLU A 233 0.84 -3.17 -14.08
N PRO A 234 0.04 -4.22 -13.83
CA PRO A 234 0.27 -5.12 -12.71
C PRO A 234 1.60 -5.84 -12.83
N LEU A 235 2.39 -5.84 -11.76
CA LEU A 235 3.68 -6.50 -11.65
C LEU A 235 3.55 -7.81 -10.87
N ARG A 236 3.96 -8.94 -11.46
CA ARG A 236 4.10 -10.23 -10.80
C ARG A 236 5.36 -10.93 -11.28
N ILE A 237 6.30 -11.19 -10.35
CA ILE A 237 7.62 -11.77 -10.68
C ILE A 237 7.98 -12.83 -9.65
N GLY A 238 8.44 -13.99 -10.12
CA GLY A 238 8.84 -15.12 -9.27
C GLY A 238 7.65 -15.90 -8.69
N GLY A 239 7.96 -16.91 -7.91
CA GLY A 239 7.01 -17.73 -7.16
C GLY A 239 5.94 -18.43 -7.99
N LYS A 240 4.74 -18.53 -7.43
CA LYS A 240 3.65 -19.37 -7.97
C LYS A 240 2.74 -18.67 -8.96
N LEU A 241 2.57 -17.36 -8.88
CA LEU A 241 1.64 -16.65 -9.75
C LEU A 241 2.17 -16.52 -11.18
N LYS A 242 1.24 -16.48 -12.14
CA LYS A 242 1.60 -16.19 -13.54
C LYS A 242 2.30 -14.84 -13.62
N GLN A 243 3.52 -14.88 -14.12
CA GLN A 243 4.35 -13.67 -14.25
C GLN A 243 3.79 -12.73 -15.32
N THR A 244 3.93 -11.44 -15.09
CA THR A 244 3.56 -10.37 -16.03
C THR A 244 4.79 -9.81 -16.76
N HIS A 245 5.99 -9.96 -16.18
CA HIS A 245 7.24 -9.49 -16.74
C HIS A 245 8.28 -10.62 -16.74
N ASN A 246 8.98 -10.81 -17.85
CA ASN A 246 10.15 -11.68 -17.98
C ASN A 246 11.40 -10.84 -17.72
N LEU A 247 11.96 -10.91 -16.52
CA LEU A 247 13.14 -10.13 -16.10
C LEU A 247 14.39 -10.97 -15.97
#